data_83e5509bfd56422a2cf3cd75f4dfa0d1
#
_entry.id   83e5509bfd56422a2cf3cd75f4dfa0d1
#
_cell.length_a   1.000
_cell.length_b   1.000
_cell.length_c   1.000
_cell.angle_alpha   90.00
_cell.angle_beta   90.00
_cell.angle_gamma   90.00
#
_symmetry.space_group_name_H-M   'P 1'
#
loop_
_entity.id
_entity.type
_entity.pdbx_description
1 polymer ?
#
loop_
_entity_poly.entity_id
_entity_poly.type
_entity_poly.pdbx_seq_one_letter_code
_entity_poly.pdbx_strand_id
1 'polypeptide(L)'
;WYPDTIRTGRFGKFLENVIDWAISRDRYWGTPLPIWTCEDENCGHRECIGSIQELKEKGIDVPDDIELHKPYIDNVYLKCPKCGKKMKRAKEVIDCWFDSGSMPFAQWHYPFENKEIFDNNFPAQFISEAIDQTRGWFYTLTAVGTALFGRTPFENCIVLGHVLDEKGQKMSKSKGNGVDP
;
A
#
# COMPACT_ATOMS: atom_id res chain seq x y z
N TRP A 1 -10.76 13.37 15.33
CA TRP A 1 -11.84 12.60 14.70
C TRP A 1 -13.19 13.29 14.94
N TYR A 2 -13.97 13.41 13.89
CA TYR A 2 -15.30 14.01 13.92
C TYR A 2 -16.29 13.05 13.25
N PRO A 3 -17.24 12.43 14.02
CA PRO A 3 -17.38 12.55 15.47
C PRO A 3 -16.30 11.77 16.25
N ASP A 4 -15.94 12.25 17.45
CA ASP A 4 -14.90 11.62 18.30
C ASP A 4 -15.25 10.17 18.72
N THR A 5 -16.53 9.85 18.81
CA THR A 5 -17.02 8.51 19.14
C THR A 5 -16.53 7.41 18.18
N ILE A 6 -16.18 7.78 16.94
CA ILE A 6 -15.60 6.83 15.97
C ILE A 6 -14.17 6.46 16.36
N ARG A 7 -13.38 7.40 16.87
CA ARG A 7 -11.98 7.20 17.28
C ARG A 7 -11.87 6.10 18.32
N THR A 8 -12.58 6.23 19.42
CA THR A 8 -12.51 5.26 20.55
C THR A 8 -13.45 4.09 20.39
N GLY A 9 -14.54 4.27 19.63
CA GLY A 9 -15.52 3.23 19.35
C GLY A 9 -15.11 2.33 18.19
N ARG A 10 -15.63 2.61 16.99
CA ARG A 10 -15.51 1.72 15.84
C ARG A 10 -14.06 1.52 15.38
N PHE A 11 -13.26 2.59 15.31
CA PHE A 11 -11.88 2.52 14.86
C PHE A 11 -10.96 1.98 15.94
N GLY A 12 -11.01 2.52 17.17
CA GLY A 12 -10.16 2.06 18.26
C GLY A 12 -10.36 0.60 18.59
N LYS A 13 -11.62 0.15 18.73
CA LYS A 13 -11.93 -1.27 18.98
C LYS A 13 -11.50 -2.18 17.83
N PHE A 14 -11.46 -1.70 16.60
CA PHE A 14 -10.90 -2.47 15.49
C PHE A 14 -9.39 -2.61 15.63
N LEU A 15 -8.66 -1.54 15.99
CA LEU A 15 -7.21 -1.57 16.20
C LEU A 15 -6.80 -2.46 17.38
N GLU A 16 -7.57 -2.47 18.47
CA GLU A 16 -7.34 -3.37 19.63
C GLU A 16 -7.37 -4.85 19.25
N ASN A 17 -8.12 -5.21 18.21
CA ASN A 17 -8.32 -6.57 17.75
C ASN A 17 -7.79 -6.80 16.32
N VAL A 18 -6.85 -5.95 15.86
CA VAL A 18 -6.30 -6.08 14.53
C VAL A 18 -5.54 -7.39 14.38
N ILE A 19 -5.75 -8.05 13.26
CA ILE A 19 -5.03 -9.27 12.87
C ILE A 19 -3.98 -8.95 11.81
N ASP A 20 -3.12 -9.92 11.50
CA ASP A 20 -2.11 -9.80 10.47
C ASP A 20 -2.73 -9.41 9.13
N TRP A 21 -2.13 -8.41 8.49
CA TRP A 21 -2.51 -7.98 7.16
C TRP A 21 -1.60 -8.66 6.13
N ALA A 22 -2.15 -9.66 5.44
CA ALA A 22 -1.46 -10.27 4.31
C ALA A 22 -1.43 -9.25 3.14
N ILE A 23 -0.26 -8.70 2.86
CA ILE A 23 -0.09 -7.63 1.85
C ILE A 23 0.12 -8.15 0.43
N SER A 24 0.27 -9.44 0.21
CA SER A 24 0.44 -10.04 -1.12
C SER A 24 -0.89 -10.45 -1.73
N ARG A 25 -1.00 -10.29 -3.08
CA ARG A 25 -2.18 -10.71 -3.86
C ARG A 25 -1.75 -11.49 -5.09
N ASP A 26 -2.41 -12.62 -5.34
CA ASP A 26 -2.24 -13.39 -6.57
C ASP A 26 -3.15 -12.78 -7.65
N ARG A 27 -2.66 -11.71 -8.27
CA ARG A 27 -3.33 -10.97 -9.34
C ARG A 27 -2.33 -10.60 -10.42
N TYR A 28 -2.84 -10.43 -11.65
CA TYR A 28 -2.00 -10.00 -12.76
C TYR A 28 -1.62 -8.52 -12.63
N TRP A 29 -2.60 -7.64 -12.45
CA TRP A 29 -2.38 -6.20 -12.39
C TRP A 29 -2.30 -5.67 -10.97
N GLY A 30 -1.36 -4.77 -10.73
CA GLY A 30 -1.09 -4.09 -9.47
C GLY A 30 0.40 -3.80 -9.33
N THR A 31 0.79 -3.18 -8.22
CA THR A 31 2.18 -2.90 -7.86
C THR A 31 2.91 -4.22 -7.57
N PRO A 32 3.90 -4.64 -8.36
CA PRO A 32 4.61 -5.89 -8.13
C PRO A 32 5.38 -5.89 -6.81
N LEU A 33 5.33 -6.99 -6.07
CA LEU A 33 6.16 -7.15 -4.87
C LEU A 33 7.66 -7.07 -5.24
N PRO A 34 8.44 -6.15 -4.63
CA PRO A 34 9.85 -5.97 -4.96
C PRO A 34 10.73 -6.97 -4.21
N ILE A 35 10.35 -8.26 -4.21
CA ILE A 35 11.04 -9.32 -3.48
C ILE A 35 11.53 -10.38 -4.47
N TRP A 36 12.83 -10.63 -4.46
CA TRP A 36 13.48 -11.71 -5.21
C TRP A 36 13.87 -12.84 -4.28
N THR A 37 13.66 -14.07 -4.72
CA THR A 37 14.02 -15.28 -3.97
C THR A 37 15.00 -16.09 -4.80
N CYS A 38 16.04 -16.61 -4.16
CA CYS A 38 17.02 -17.49 -4.79
C CYS A 38 16.34 -18.77 -5.27
N GLU A 39 16.64 -19.16 -6.52
CA GLU A 39 16.10 -20.39 -7.13
C GLU A 39 16.75 -21.68 -6.58
N ASP A 40 17.80 -21.56 -5.79
CA ASP A 40 18.39 -22.69 -5.09
C ASP A 40 17.60 -22.99 -3.80
N GLU A 41 16.90 -24.12 -3.78
CA GLU A 41 16.09 -24.57 -2.65
C GLU A 41 16.87 -24.68 -1.34
N ASN A 42 18.18 -25.01 -1.42
CA ASN A 42 19.06 -25.10 -0.24
C ASN A 42 19.53 -23.73 0.26
N CYS A 43 19.40 -22.67 -0.54
CA CYS A 43 19.80 -21.32 -0.19
C CYS A 43 18.66 -20.50 0.39
N GLY A 44 17.53 -20.45 -0.31
CA GLY A 44 16.30 -19.74 0.10
C GLY A 44 16.47 -18.26 0.41
N HIS A 45 17.60 -17.64 0.01
CA HIS A 45 17.87 -16.23 0.29
C HIS A 45 16.87 -15.33 -0.43
N ARG A 46 16.45 -14.27 0.26
CA ARG A 46 15.53 -13.26 -0.27
C ARG A 46 16.13 -11.88 -0.20
N GLU A 47 15.88 -11.08 -1.22
CA GLU A 47 16.23 -9.66 -1.33
C GLU A 47 14.98 -8.84 -1.56
N CYS A 48 14.85 -7.73 -0.84
CA CYS A 48 13.84 -6.71 -1.11
C CYS A 48 14.54 -5.52 -1.75
N ILE A 49 14.08 -5.10 -2.92
CA ILE A 49 14.68 -3.99 -3.68
C ILE A 49 13.88 -2.73 -3.44
N GLY A 50 14.52 -1.70 -2.91
CA GLY A 50 13.88 -0.46 -2.47
C GLY A 50 13.91 0.69 -3.50
N SER A 51 14.65 0.56 -4.61
CA SER A 51 14.72 1.61 -5.63
C SER A 51 15.10 1.07 -7.01
N ILE A 52 14.82 1.87 -8.05
CA ILE A 52 15.28 1.56 -9.43
C ILE A 52 16.80 1.54 -9.50
N GLN A 53 17.48 2.41 -8.77
CA GLN A 53 18.93 2.42 -8.72
C GLN A 53 19.47 1.11 -8.14
N GLU A 54 18.95 0.67 -7.01
CA GLU A 54 19.33 -0.61 -6.41
C GLU A 54 19.02 -1.79 -7.33
N LEU A 55 17.88 -1.73 -8.03
CA LEU A 55 17.52 -2.75 -9.02
C LEU A 55 18.55 -2.84 -10.14
N LYS A 56 19.04 -1.70 -10.65
CA LYS A 56 20.07 -1.64 -11.68
C LYS A 56 21.44 -2.13 -11.19
N GLU A 57 21.79 -1.82 -9.94
CA GLU A 57 23.05 -2.24 -9.34
C GLU A 57 23.12 -3.75 -9.07
N LYS A 58 22.03 -4.37 -8.65
CA LYS A 58 21.95 -5.78 -8.27
C LYS A 58 21.41 -6.69 -9.39
N GLY A 59 20.70 -6.10 -10.34
CA GLY A 59 20.02 -6.83 -11.41
C GLY A 59 20.97 -7.28 -12.52
N ILE A 60 20.53 -8.28 -13.27
CA ILE A 60 21.23 -8.81 -14.43
C ILE A 60 20.56 -8.22 -15.68
N ASP A 61 21.31 -7.45 -16.47
CA ASP A 61 20.86 -6.87 -17.74
C ASP A 61 19.55 -6.05 -17.61
N VAL A 62 19.47 -5.20 -16.59
CA VAL A 62 18.30 -4.34 -16.35
C VAL A 62 18.27 -3.20 -17.37
N PRO A 63 17.20 -3.04 -18.18
CA PRO A 63 17.07 -1.92 -19.10
C PRO A 63 17.06 -0.56 -18.38
N ASP A 64 17.56 0.49 -19.05
CA ASP A 64 17.59 1.84 -18.49
C ASP A 64 16.19 2.41 -18.29
N ASP A 65 15.26 2.05 -19.15
CA ASP A 65 13.86 2.44 -19.19
C ASP A 65 12.93 1.33 -18.68
N ILE A 66 13.37 0.53 -17.71
CA ILE A 66 12.61 -0.61 -17.19
C ILE A 66 11.19 -0.21 -16.76
N GLU A 67 10.20 -0.88 -17.33
CA GLU A 67 8.81 -0.82 -16.86
C GLU A 67 8.64 -1.74 -15.65
N LEU A 68 8.18 -1.16 -14.52
CA LEU A 68 8.09 -1.89 -13.25
C LEU A 68 6.83 -2.75 -13.09
N HIS A 69 5.89 -2.70 -14.04
CA HIS A 69 4.71 -3.57 -14.04
C HIS A 69 4.98 -4.91 -14.72
N LYS A 70 4.07 -5.86 -14.47
CA LYS A 70 4.06 -7.13 -15.21
C LYS A 70 3.70 -6.89 -16.69
N PRO A 71 4.25 -7.63 -17.61
CA PRO A 71 5.18 -8.77 -17.42
C PRO A 71 6.66 -8.36 -17.39
N TYR A 72 6.98 -7.09 -17.55
CA TYR A 72 8.35 -6.60 -17.79
C TYR A 72 9.26 -6.86 -16.59
N ILE A 73 8.85 -6.49 -15.39
CA ILE A 73 9.63 -6.69 -14.16
C ILE A 73 9.87 -8.18 -13.84
N ASP A 74 9.01 -9.08 -14.31
CA ASP A 74 9.14 -10.51 -14.09
C ASP A 74 10.33 -11.12 -14.85
N ASN A 75 10.87 -10.40 -15.84
CA ASN A 75 12.05 -10.80 -16.62
C ASN A 75 13.36 -10.28 -16.01
N VAL A 76 13.29 -9.49 -14.93
CA VAL A 76 14.47 -9.01 -14.22
C VAL A 76 14.88 -10.01 -13.16
N TYR A 77 16.13 -10.41 -13.19
CA TYR A 77 16.73 -11.36 -12.26
C TYR A 77 17.85 -10.71 -11.48
N LEU A 78 18.13 -11.21 -10.28
CA LEU A 78 19.28 -10.79 -9.49
C LEU A 78 20.27 -11.94 -9.37
N LYS A 79 21.52 -11.61 -9.01
CA LYS A 79 22.51 -12.60 -8.60
C LYS A 79 22.49 -12.74 -7.08
N CYS A 80 22.27 -13.96 -6.60
CA CYS A 80 22.23 -14.23 -5.17
C CYS A 80 23.57 -13.90 -4.49
N PRO A 81 23.60 -13.01 -3.49
CA PRO A 81 24.85 -12.65 -2.80
C PRO A 81 25.41 -13.79 -1.95
N LYS A 82 24.57 -14.78 -1.59
CA LYS A 82 25.00 -15.93 -0.78
C LYS A 82 25.61 -17.07 -1.58
N CYS A 83 24.98 -17.46 -2.68
CA CYS A 83 25.39 -18.65 -3.43
C CYS A 83 25.75 -18.37 -4.90
N GLY A 84 25.60 -17.13 -5.37
CA GLY A 84 25.87 -16.73 -6.75
C GLY A 84 24.86 -17.19 -7.80
N LYS A 85 23.85 -17.99 -7.41
CA LYS A 85 22.80 -18.44 -8.32
C LYS A 85 21.78 -17.34 -8.61
N LYS A 86 20.92 -17.59 -9.58
CA LYS A 86 19.88 -16.68 -10.03
C LYS A 86 18.78 -16.53 -8.98
N MET A 87 18.27 -15.32 -8.83
CA MET A 87 17.09 -15.02 -8.02
C MET A 87 15.97 -14.55 -8.92
N LYS A 88 14.77 -14.99 -8.61
CA LYS A 88 13.53 -14.63 -9.32
C LYS A 88 12.59 -13.84 -8.43
N ARG A 89 11.90 -12.88 -9.01
CA ARG A 89 10.89 -12.06 -8.31
C ARG A 89 9.69 -12.92 -7.88
N ALA A 90 9.12 -12.61 -6.72
CA ALA A 90 7.83 -13.14 -6.28
C ALA A 90 6.75 -12.75 -7.29
N LYS A 91 5.92 -13.71 -7.73
CA LYS A 91 4.91 -13.48 -8.79
C LYS A 91 3.76 -12.56 -8.37
N GLU A 92 3.57 -12.40 -7.07
CA GLU A 92 2.47 -11.65 -6.47
C GLU A 92 2.64 -10.14 -6.68
N VAL A 93 1.53 -9.41 -6.51
CA VAL A 93 1.49 -7.95 -6.42
C VAL A 93 1.13 -7.54 -4.99
N ILE A 94 1.36 -6.28 -4.66
CA ILE A 94 0.96 -5.70 -3.37
C ILE A 94 -0.56 -5.49 -3.36
N ASP A 95 -1.16 -5.56 -2.19
CA ASP A 95 -2.54 -5.15 -1.95
C ASP A 95 -2.73 -3.67 -2.29
N CYS A 96 -3.73 -3.35 -3.10
CA CYS A 96 -4.06 -1.97 -3.47
C CYS A 96 -4.33 -1.05 -2.26
N TRP A 97 -4.69 -1.62 -1.12
CA TRP A 97 -4.81 -0.90 0.14
C TRP A 97 -3.47 -0.44 0.71
N PHE A 98 -2.38 -1.14 0.39
CA PHE A 98 -1.03 -0.67 0.70
C PHE A 98 -0.68 0.54 -0.17
N ASP A 99 -0.98 0.48 -1.46
CA ASP A 99 -0.74 1.60 -2.38
C ASP A 99 -1.50 2.85 -1.90
N SER A 100 -2.79 2.73 -1.60
CA SER A 100 -3.60 3.84 -1.09
C SER A 100 -3.14 4.35 0.29
N GLY A 101 -2.67 3.46 1.15
CA GLY A 101 -2.08 3.79 2.46
C GLY A 101 -0.73 4.52 2.36
N SER A 102 -0.05 4.35 1.23
CA SER A 102 1.25 4.98 0.93
C SER A 102 1.12 6.36 0.30
N MET A 103 -0.09 6.79 -0.10
CA MET A 103 -0.34 8.04 -0.79
C MET A 103 0.32 9.28 -0.14
N PRO A 104 0.30 9.45 1.20
CA PRO A 104 0.83 10.66 1.83
C PRO A 104 2.31 10.98 1.51
N PHE A 105 3.09 9.98 1.16
CA PHE A 105 4.50 10.13 0.79
C PHE A 105 4.79 9.71 -0.65
N ALA A 106 4.11 8.70 -1.17
CA ALA A 106 4.31 8.21 -2.52
C ALA A 106 3.97 9.24 -3.60
N GLN A 107 2.95 10.08 -3.39
CA GLN A 107 2.59 11.16 -4.32
C GLN A 107 3.71 12.18 -4.55
N TRP A 108 4.64 12.30 -3.61
CA TRP A 108 5.79 13.20 -3.69
C TRP A 108 7.06 12.49 -4.13
N HIS A 109 7.01 11.19 -4.39
CA HIS A 109 8.17 10.33 -4.62
C HIS A 109 9.19 10.40 -3.47
N TYR A 110 8.70 10.65 -2.25
CA TYR A 110 9.53 10.65 -1.04
C TYR A 110 9.99 9.20 -0.70
N PRO A 111 11.23 8.95 -0.30
CA PRO A 111 12.26 9.92 0.11
C PRO A 111 13.22 10.38 -1.01
N PHE A 112 13.01 9.98 -2.25
CA PHE A 112 13.95 10.21 -3.35
C PHE A 112 13.85 11.63 -3.91
N GLU A 113 12.66 12.23 -3.89
CA GLU A 113 12.37 13.56 -4.42
C GLU A 113 11.46 14.34 -3.45
N ASN A 114 11.30 15.65 -3.71
CA ASN A 114 10.29 16.52 -3.10
C ASN A 114 10.23 16.49 -1.57
N LYS A 115 11.37 16.27 -0.90
CA LYS A 115 11.42 16.17 0.56
C LYS A 115 10.83 17.40 1.26
N GLU A 116 11.13 18.61 0.78
CA GLU A 116 10.59 19.84 1.37
C GLU A 116 9.07 19.93 1.26
N ILE A 117 8.50 19.50 0.12
CA ILE A 117 7.06 19.48 -0.07
C ILE A 117 6.43 18.46 0.89
N PHE A 118 7.02 17.28 1.04
CA PHE A 118 6.57 16.28 2.00
C PHE A 118 6.62 16.82 3.44
N ASP A 119 7.75 17.37 3.86
CA ASP A 119 7.95 17.89 5.23
C ASP A 119 6.93 18.99 5.59
N ASN A 120 6.48 19.79 4.62
CA ASN A 120 5.48 20.85 4.80
C ASN A 120 4.03 20.35 4.75
N ASN A 121 3.77 19.15 4.21
CA ASN A 121 2.41 18.62 4.02
C ASN A 121 2.14 17.35 4.82
N PHE A 122 3.11 16.84 5.58
CA PHE A 122 2.98 15.64 6.38
C PHE A 122 3.10 15.94 7.88
N PRO A 123 2.10 15.58 8.70
CA PRO A 123 0.83 14.94 8.31
C PRO A 123 -0.15 15.91 7.62
N ALA A 124 -1.10 15.38 6.86
CA ALA A 124 -2.18 16.17 6.29
C ALA A 124 -3.04 16.80 7.40
N GLN A 125 -3.51 18.02 7.20
CA GLN A 125 -4.35 18.72 8.18
C GLN A 125 -5.65 17.98 8.44
N PHE A 126 -6.27 17.42 7.41
CA PHE A 126 -7.44 16.56 7.56
C PHE A 126 -7.59 15.58 6.40
N ILE A 127 -8.34 14.50 6.65
CA ILE A 127 -8.88 13.58 5.66
C ILE A 127 -10.39 13.45 5.89
N SER A 128 -11.13 13.11 4.83
CA SER A 128 -12.59 12.94 4.93
C SER A 128 -13.06 11.82 4.01
N GLU A 129 -13.73 10.84 4.57
CA GLU A 129 -14.38 9.73 3.87
C GLU A 129 -15.51 9.14 4.71
N ALA A 130 -16.26 8.18 4.15
CA ALA A 130 -17.36 7.53 4.84
C ALA A 130 -16.88 6.55 5.93
N ILE A 131 -17.77 6.21 6.84
CA ILE A 131 -17.52 5.41 8.04
C ILE A 131 -16.97 3.98 7.76
N ASP A 132 -17.25 3.42 6.58
CA ASP A 132 -16.70 2.12 6.18
C ASP A 132 -15.17 2.15 6.06
N GLN A 133 -14.56 3.32 5.81
CA GLN A 133 -13.11 3.48 5.71
C GLN A 133 -12.38 3.33 7.05
N THR A 134 -13.08 3.19 8.15
CA THR A 134 -12.49 2.73 9.42
C THR A 134 -11.88 1.31 9.33
N ARG A 135 -12.29 0.52 8.33
CA ARG A 135 -11.74 -0.80 7.97
C ARG A 135 -11.18 -0.83 6.54
N GLY A 136 -10.80 0.29 6.03
CA GLY A 136 -10.22 0.49 4.71
C GLY A 136 -9.13 1.55 4.76
N TRP A 137 -9.33 2.66 4.08
CA TRP A 137 -8.30 3.69 3.89
C TRP A 137 -7.79 4.33 5.20
N PHE A 138 -8.66 4.64 6.16
CA PHE A 138 -8.20 5.20 7.44
C PHE A 138 -7.28 4.25 8.20
N TYR A 139 -7.57 2.93 8.13
CA TYR A 139 -6.72 1.91 8.73
C TYR A 139 -5.38 1.81 8.00
N THR A 140 -5.39 1.69 6.68
CA THR A 140 -4.14 1.50 5.93
C THR A 140 -3.23 2.71 5.97
N LEU A 141 -3.79 3.93 5.92
CA LEU A 141 -3.04 5.16 6.20
C LEU A 141 -2.37 5.11 7.59
N THR A 142 -3.14 4.76 8.61
CA THR A 142 -2.62 4.70 9.99
C THR A 142 -1.54 3.63 10.13
N ALA A 143 -1.77 2.43 9.57
CA ALA A 143 -0.83 1.32 9.65
C ALA A 143 0.49 1.64 8.96
N VAL A 144 0.45 2.09 7.70
CA VAL A 144 1.65 2.42 6.92
C VAL A 144 2.37 3.65 7.49
N GLY A 145 1.62 4.71 7.84
CA GLY A 145 2.19 5.93 8.41
C GLY A 145 2.87 5.67 9.76
N THR A 146 2.25 4.84 10.61
CA THR A 146 2.83 4.49 11.92
C THR A 146 4.07 3.61 11.75
N ALA A 147 4.04 2.64 10.84
CA ALA A 147 5.18 1.77 10.58
C ALA A 147 6.41 2.53 10.07
N LEU A 148 6.22 3.53 9.22
CA LEU A 148 7.32 4.27 8.59
C LEU A 148 7.74 5.52 9.36
N PHE A 149 6.81 6.24 9.98
CA PHE A 149 7.04 7.56 10.56
C PHE A 149 6.74 7.64 12.06
N GLY A 150 6.28 6.56 12.69
CA GLY A 150 5.92 6.51 14.10
C GLY A 150 4.68 7.36 14.47
N ARG A 151 3.91 7.80 13.48
CA ARG A 151 2.73 8.66 13.66
C ARG A 151 1.71 8.46 12.54
N THR A 152 0.46 8.86 12.78
CA THR A 152 -0.57 8.88 11.74
C THR A 152 -0.25 9.97 10.70
N PRO A 153 -0.57 9.76 9.41
CA PRO A 153 -0.30 10.72 8.36
C PRO A 153 -1.37 11.82 8.23
N PHE A 154 -2.25 11.96 9.21
CA PHE A 154 -3.29 13.01 9.27
C PHE A 154 -3.51 13.48 10.71
N GLU A 155 -3.86 14.74 10.88
CA GLU A 155 -4.18 15.34 12.18
C GLU A 155 -5.67 15.19 12.52
N ASN A 156 -6.53 15.39 11.52
CA ASN A 156 -7.97 15.33 11.68
C ASN A 156 -8.60 14.33 10.70
N CYS A 157 -9.63 13.63 11.16
CA CYS A 157 -10.40 12.71 10.35
C CYS A 157 -11.88 13.06 10.45
N ILE A 158 -12.49 13.49 9.35
CA ILE A 158 -13.91 13.80 9.24
C ILE A 158 -14.61 12.58 8.67
N VAL A 159 -15.43 11.92 9.49
CA VAL A 159 -16.09 10.67 9.12
C VAL A 159 -17.53 10.96 8.71
N LEU A 160 -17.80 10.75 7.43
CA LEU A 160 -19.13 10.94 6.85
C LEU A 160 -20.01 9.70 7.04
N GLY A 161 -21.33 9.89 6.96
CA GLY A 161 -22.29 8.79 6.84
C GLY A 161 -22.21 8.12 5.47
N HIS A 162 -22.92 7.00 5.33
CA HIS A 162 -23.12 6.39 4.01
C HIS A 162 -24.07 7.25 3.16
N VAL A 163 -23.84 7.27 1.86
CA VAL A 163 -24.84 7.74 0.90
C VAL A 163 -26.00 6.74 0.90
N LEU A 164 -27.22 7.27 1.07
CA LEU A 164 -28.43 6.47 1.18
C LEU A 164 -29.30 6.67 -0.06
N ASP A 165 -30.14 5.70 -0.36
CA ASP A 165 -31.18 5.83 -1.39
C ASP A 165 -32.33 6.73 -0.91
N GLU A 166 -33.32 6.98 -1.76
CA GLU A 166 -34.48 7.80 -1.47
C GLU A 166 -35.34 7.32 -0.26
N LYS A 167 -35.16 6.04 0.11
CA LYS A 167 -35.83 5.41 1.27
C LYS A 167 -34.96 5.38 2.51
N GLY A 168 -33.79 6.05 2.49
CA GLY A 168 -32.85 6.07 3.60
C GLY A 168 -32.11 4.75 3.80
N GLN A 169 -32.03 3.88 2.80
CA GLN A 169 -31.31 2.61 2.87
C GLN A 169 -29.91 2.73 2.26
N LYS A 170 -28.92 2.06 2.88
CA LYS A 170 -27.57 2.00 2.34
C LYS A 170 -27.61 1.39 0.92
N MET A 171 -27.06 2.13 -0.04
CA MET A 171 -26.89 1.66 -1.40
C MET A 171 -25.92 0.49 -1.48
N SER A 172 -26.25 -0.54 -2.26
CA SER A 172 -25.35 -1.65 -2.56
C SER A 172 -25.69 -2.30 -3.89
N LYS A 173 -24.69 -2.84 -4.57
CA LYS A 173 -24.87 -3.58 -5.85
C LYS A 173 -25.81 -4.76 -5.70
N SER A 174 -25.76 -5.47 -4.57
CA SER A 174 -26.62 -6.63 -4.30
C SER A 174 -28.09 -6.27 -4.11
N LYS A 175 -28.42 -5.04 -3.72
CA LYS A 175 -29.79 -4.55 -3.58
C LYS A 175 -30.33 -3.87 -4.83
N GLY A 176 -29.46 -3.59 -5.80
CA GLY A 176 -29.84 -2.90 -7.04
C GLY A 176 -30.36 -1.47 -6.82
N ASN A 177 -30.07 -0.84 -5.68
CA ASN A 177 -30.49 0.51 -5.32
C ASN A 177 -29.38 1.55 -5.46
N GLY A 178 -28.32 1.24 -6.21
CA GLY A 178 -27.30 2.18 -6.59
C GLY A 178 -27.72 3.08 -7.73
N VAL A 179 -27.15 4.27 -7.82
CA VAL A 179 -27.27 5.14 -9.00
C VAL A 179 -26.23 4.68 -10.03
N ASP A 180 -26.64 4.49 -11.25
CA ASP A 180 -25.75 4.22 -12.37
C ASP A 180 -25.16 5.56 -12.86
N PRO A 181 -23.82 5.69 -12.94
CA PRO A 181 -23.15 6.94 -13.32
C PRO A 181 -23.35 7.35 -14.77
#